data_9757be3fd6d1159e6569dd5a2ce2b077
#
_entry.id   9757be3fd6d1159e6569dd5a2ce2b077
#
_cell.length_a   1.000
_cell.length_b   1.000
_cell.length_c   1.000
_cell.angle_alpha   90.00
_cell.angle_beta   90.00
_cell.angle_gamma   90.00
#
_symmetry.space_group_name_H-M   'P 1'
#
loop_
_entity.id
_entity.type
_entity.pdbx_description
1 polymer ?
#
loop_
_entity_poly.entity_id
_entity_poly.type
_entity_poly.pdbx_seq_one_letter_code
_entity_poly.pdbx_strand_id
1 'polypeptide(L)'
;MSRRRILVTGGSGFLGSHLCERLLKDGHEVVCLDNFFTGSRANVEHLLDNHRFELMRHDVTERMTMEVDEVYHLACPASPIHYQRNPVRTIRTAVEGTLNMLDLAREAKARILIASTSEVYGDPTEHPQRETYWGNVNPIGPRACYDEGKRCAESLAVSYAMPYAVEVRIVRIFNTYGPRMHENDGRVVSNFVVQALRGEPLTVYGDGQQTRSFCYATDLIEGFIRLVASPHGVDPVNLGNPRETTVLELAEITKRIARSKSEIVRAPLPTDDPTRRKPDITRAQKLLDNWGPRVPLEEGLAATIDDFRKRLGL
;
A
#
# COMPACT_ATOMS: atom_id res chain seq x y z
N MET A 1 -10.52 -11.74 -21.46
CA MET A 1 -9.87 -10.41 -21.64
C MET A 1 -8.66 -10.59 -22.54
N SER A 2 -8.29 -9.60 -23.37
CA SER A 2 -7.05 -9.65 -24.16
C SER A 2 -5.84 -9.66 -23.23
N ARG A 3 -4.79 -10.40 -23.60
CA ARG A 3 -3.49 -10.39 -22.89
C ARG A 3 -2.89 -8.99 -22.99
N ARG A 4 -2.36 -8.47 -21.89
CA ARG A 4 -1.70 -7.17 -21.79
C ARG A 4 -0.32 -7.32 -21.21
N ARG A 5 0.59 -6.40 -21.56
CA ARG A 5 1.89 -6.25 -20.91
C ARG A 5 1.80 -5.15 -19.86
N ILE A 6 2.03 -5.49 -18.59
CA ILE A 6 1.74 -4.64 -17.43
C ILE A 6 3.01 -4.41 -16.62
N LEU A 7 3.33 -3.14 -16.38
CA LEU A 7 4.44 -2.72 -15.52
C LEU A 7 3.94 -2.52 -14.09
N VAL A 8 4.57 -3.19 -13.13
CA VAL A 8 4.34 -3.00 -11.69
C VAL A 8 5.61 -2.48 -11.05
N THR A 9 5.66 -1.19 -10.72
CA THR A 9 6.78 -0.62 -9.98
C THR A 9 6.61 -0.83 -8.48
N GLY A 10 7.71 -1.10 -7.76
CA GLY A 10 7.63 -1.62 -6.40
C GLY A 10 7.07 -3.05 -6.35
N GLY A 11 7.24 -3.78 -7.47
CA GLY A 11 6.63 -5.10 -7.69
C GLY A 11 7.15 -6.19 -6.76
N SER A 12 8.37 -6.05 -6.21
CA SER A 12 8.93 -6.97 -5.20
C SER A 12 8.60 -6.56 -3.76
N GLY A 13 7.83 -5.47 -3.58
CA GLY A 13 7.30 -5.03 -2.29
C GLY A 13 6.11 -5.87 -1.83
N PHE A 14 5.55 -5.51 -0.66
CA PHE A 14 4.40 -6.18 -0.07
C PHE A 14 3.21 -6.27 -1.05
N LEU A 15 2.60 -5.14 -1.40
CA LEU A 15 1.43 -5.12 -2.29
C LEU A 15 1.78 -5.47 -3.74
N GLY A 16 2.95 -5.01 -4.21
CA GLY A 16 3.41 -5.26 -5.58
C GLY A 16 3.54 -6.75 -5.90
N SER A 17 4.03 -7.56 -4.97
CA SER A 17 4.19 -9.00 -5.18
C SER A 17 2.85 -9.74 -5.28
N HIS A 18 1.86 -9.34 -4.48
CA HIS A 18 0.49 -9.87 -4.59
C HIS A 18 -0.16 -9.46 -5.91
N LEU A 19 0.09 -8.22 -6.36
CA LEU A 19 -0.43 -7.74 -7.63
C LEU A 19 0.20 -8.47 -8.81
N CYS A 20 1.52 -8.64 -8.84
CA CYS A 20 2.22 -9.42 -9.87
C CYS A 20 1.66 -10.83 -10.00
N GLU A 21 1.50 -11.53 -8.88
CA GLU A 21 0.93 -12.88 -8.85
C GLU A 21 -0.50 -12.92 -9.40
N ARG A 22 -1.33 -11.96 -9.01
CA ARG A 22 -2.72 -11.87 -9.48
C ARG A 22 -2.79 -11.57 -10.98
N LEU A 23 -2.02 -10.64 -11.49
CA LEU A 23 -2.01 -10.29 -12.92
C LEU A 23 -1.54 -11.45 -13.80
N LEU A 24 -0.52 -12.22 -13.35
CA LEU A 24 -0.08 -13.44 -14.02
C LEU A 24 -1.18 -14.51 -14.04
N LYS A 25 -1.90 -14.68 -12.92
CA LYS A 25 -3.05 -15.60 -12.82
C LYS A 25 -4.19 -15.20 -13.76
N ASP A 26 -4.41 -13.90 -13.96
CA ASP A 26 -5.39 -13.34 -14.87
C ASP A 26 -4.94 -13.44 -16.36
N GLY A 27 -3.73 -13.96 -16.63
CA GLY A 27 -3.23 -14.28 -17.97
C GLY A 27 -2.37 -13.19 -18.63
N HIS A 28 -2.00 -12.15 -17.91
CA HIS A 28 -1.20 -11.03 -18.42
C HIS A 28 0.31 -11.34 -18.45
N GLU A 29 1.09 -10.53 -19.16
CA GLU A 29 2.54 -10.43 -19.04
C GLU A 29 2.86 -9.36 -17.99
N VAL A 30 3.76 -9.63 -17.06
CA VAL A 30 4.07 -8.75 -15.93
C VAL A 30 5.55 -8.43 -15.90
N VAL A 31 5.86 -7.14 -15.98
CA VAL A 31 7.20 -6.61 -15.68
C VAL A 31 7.18 -6.08 -14.25
N CYS A 32 7.89 -6.77 -13.37
CA CYS A 32 8.10 -6.40 -11.97
C CYS A 32 9.34 -5.54 -11.86
N LEU A 33 9.18 -4.24 -11.64
CA LEU A 33 10.28 -3.30 -11.51
C LEU A 33 10.47 -2.92 -10.03
N ASP A 34 11.69 -3.07 -9.53
CA ASP A 34 12.03 -2.76 -8.14
C ASP A 34 13.52 -2.43 -7.99
N ASN A 35 13.87 -1.50 -7.11
CA ASN A 35 15.27 -1.21 -6.74
C ASN A 35 15.74 -1.98 -5.50
N PHE A 36 14.84 -2.76 -4.88
CA PHE A 36 15.05 -3.55 -3.65
C PHE A 36 15.45 -2.71 -2.42
N PHE A 37 15.00 -1.45 -2.35
CA PHE A 37 15.22 -0.64 -1.16
C PHE A 37 14.38 -1.10 0.04
N THR A 38 13.11 -1.44 -0.20
CA THR A 38 12.19 -2.04 0.80
C THR A 38 11.58 -3.35 0.30
N GLY A 39 11.59 -3.59 -0.99
CA GLY A 39 11.17 -4.84 -1.61
C GLY A 39 12.20 -5.95 -1.41
N SER A 40 11.76 -7.20 -1.56
CA SER A 40 12.62 -8.39 -1.47
C SER A 40 12.40 -9.31 -2.67
N ARG A 41 13.49 -9.80 -3.26
CA ARG A 41 13.42 -10.82 -4.32
C ARG A 41 12.64 -12.07 -3.88
N ALA A 42 12.75 -12.44 -2.61
CA ALA A 42 12.02 -13.58 -2.04
C ALA A 42 10.49 -13.47 -2.19
N ASN A 43 9.95 -12.24 -2.23
CA ASN A 43 8.50 -12.02 -2.40
C ASN A 43 7.98 -12.43 -3.78
N VAL A 44 8.86 -12.51 -4.80
CA VAL A 44 8.51 -12.82 -6.20
C VAL A 44 9.29 -14.02 -6.75
N GLU A 45 10.10 -14.69 -5.93
CA GLU A 45 10.95 -15.80 -6.34
C GLU A 45 10.16 -16.93 -7.00
N HIS A 46 8.99 -17.26 -6.46
CA HIS A 46 8.06 -18.28 -6.98
C HIS A 46 7.47 -17.92 -8.37
N LEU A 47 7.69 -16.70 -8.86
CA LEU A 47 7.19 -16.25 -10.18
C LEU A 47 8.28 -16.29 -11.25
N LEU A 48 9.55 -16.45 -10.88
CA LEU A 48 10.70 -16.31 -11.80
C LEU A 48 10.70 -17.34 -12.94
N ASP A 49 10.17 -18.52 -12.72
CA ASP A 49 10.08 -19.57 -13.74
C ASP A 49 8.88 -19.39 -14.70
N ASN A 50 8.04 -18.39 -14.47
CA ASN A 50 6.91 -18.10 -15.34
C ASN A 50 7.39 -17.27 -16.55
N HIS A 51 7.28 -17.81 -17.77
CA HIS A 51 7.71 -17.15 -19.01
C HIS A 51 7.00 -15.81 -19.31
N ARG A 52 5.95 -15.46 -18.57
CA ARG A 52 5.23 -14.19 -18.66
C ARG A 52 5.62 -13.21 -17.55
N PHE A 53 6.60 -13.55 -16.73
CA PHE A 53 7.10 -12.72 -15.64
C PHE A 53 8.54 -12.28 -15.93
N GLU A 54 8.78 -10.97 -15.88
CA GLU A 54 10.09 -10.36 -15.99
C GLU A 54 10.41 -9.58 -14.71
N LEU A 55 11.54 -9.89 -14.07
CA LEU A 55 12.04 -9.14 -12.92
C LEU A 55 13.13 -8.16 -13.37
N MET A 56 12.84 -6.86 -13.27
CA MET A 56 13.75 -5.79 -13.64
C MET A 56 14.22 -5.01 -12.41
N ARG A 57 15.54 -4.88 -12.23
CA ARG A 57 16.11 -4.01 -11.20
C ARG A 57 16.31 -2.61 -11.77
N HIS A 58 15.51 -1.64 -11.29
CA HIS A 58 15.60 -0.24 -11.72
C HIS A 58 15.05 0.70 -10.63
N ASP A 59 15.56 1.94 -10.58
CA ASP A 59 15.06 2.99 -9.69
C ASP A 59 14.12 3.91 -10.47
N VAL A 60 12.89 4.10 -9.99
CA VAL A 60 11.88 4.93 -10.67
C VAL A 60 12.25 6.40 -10.77
N THR A 61 13.25 6.87 -10.00
CA THR A 61 13.80 8.23 -10.11
C THR A 61 14.66 8.39 -11.36
N GLU A 62 15.03 7.31 -12.02
CA GLU A 62 15.74 7.30 -13.29
C GLU A 62 14.74 7.12 -14.43
N ARG A 63 14.87 7.94 -15.48
CA ARG A 63 13.98 7.88 -16.64
C ARG A 63 14.17 6.57 -17.40
N MET A 64 13.06 6.00 -17.85
CA MET A 64 13.04 4.82 -18.71
C MET A 64 11.92 4.90 -19.75
N THR A 65 12.04 4.14 -20.81
CA THR A 65 11.01 3.93 -21.81
C THR A 65 10.69 2.45 -21.93
N MET A 66 9.43 2.09 -22.09
CA MET A 66 8.99 0.71 -22.24
C MET A 66 7.62 0.67 -22.94
N GLU A 67 7.42 -0.29 -23.82
CA GLU A 67 6.10 -0.57 -24.39
C GLU A 67 5.29 -1.42 -23.42
N VAL A 68 4.22 -0.83 -22.89
CA VAL A 68 3.29 -1.47 -21.94
C VAL A 68 1.87 -0.95 -22.16
N ASP A 69 0.89 -1.76 -21.81
CA ASP A 69 -0.54 -1.39 -21.88
C ASP A 69 -1.03 -0.71 -20.59
N GLU A 70 -0.45 -1.10 -19.46
CA GLU A 70 -0.84 -0.59 -18.13
C GLU A 70 0.39 -0.44 -17.22
N VAL A 71 0.32 0.56 -16.33
CA VAL A 71 1.32 0.80 -15.29
C VAL A 71 0.61 0.84 -13.92
N TYR A 72 1.08 0.03 -12.98
CA TYR A 72 0.72 0.13 -11.56
C TYR A 72 1.92 0.72 -10.82
N HIS A 73 1.86 2.00 -10.51
CA HIS A 73 2.95 2.71 -9.84
C HIS A 73 2.80 2.64 -8.32
N LEU A 74 3.44 1.61 -7.71
CA LEU A 74 3.44 1.36 -6.26
C LEU A 74 4.77 1.72 -5.59
N ALA A 75 5.82 2.02 -6.36
CA ALA A 75 7.17 2.26 -5.85
C ALA A 75 7.24 3.53 -4.99
N CYS A 76 7.26 3.36 -3.68
CA CYS A 76 7.63 4.38 -2.70
C CYS A 76 7.83 3.72 -1.34
N PRO A 77 8.82 4.10 -0.51
CA PRO A 77 8.87 3.68 0.89
C PRO A 77 7.59 4.13 1.60
N ALA A 78 6.85 3.21 2.22
CA ALA A 78 5.50 3.48 2.72
C ALA A 78 5.34 3.27 4.23
N SER A 79 6.39 2.94 4.95
CA SER A 79 6.36 2.81 6.41
C SER A 79 7.29 3.83 7.09
N PRO A 80 6.93 4.31 8.30
CA PRO A 80 7.69 5.35 9.00
C PRO A 80 9.18 5.06 9.13
N ILE A 81 9.55 3.86 9.50
CA ILE A 81 10.95 3.43 9.66
C ILE A 81 11.73 3.58 8.35
N HIS A 82 11.10 3.26 7.21
CA HIS A 82 11.76 3.29 5.91
C HIS A 82 11.79 4.68 5.30
N TYR A 83 10.66 5.43 5.30
CA TYR A 83 10.64 6.73 4.65
C TYR A 83 11.39 7.81 5.46
N GLN A 84 11.51 7.67 6.78
CA GLN A 84 12.30 8.57 7.65
C GLN A 84 13.80 8.29 7.60
N ARG A 85 14.21 7.08 7.17
CA ARG A 85 15.64 6.74 7.05
C ARG A 85 16.39 7.62 6.05
N ASN A 86 15.72 8.00 4.95
CA ASN A 86 16.23 8.94 3.96
C ASN A 86 15.06 9.78 3.41
N PRO A 87 14.67 10.86 4.11
CA PRO A 87 13.53 11.68 3.73
C PRO A 87 13.63 12.29 2.33
N VAL A 88 14.83 12.75 1.95
CA VAL A 88 15.09 13.34 0.62
C VAL A 88 14.83 12.30 -0.47
N ARG A 89 15.35 11.08 -0.31
CA ARG A 89 15.10 10.00 -1.27
C ARG A 89 13.61 9.66 -1.35
N THR A 90 12.90 9.67 -0.24
CA THR A 90 11.45 9.41 -0.20
C THR A 90 10.67 10.43 -1.02
N ILE A 91 10.94 11.74 -0.83
CA ILE A 91 10.33 12.80 -1.63
C ILE A 91 10.66 12.61 -3.12
N ARG A 92 11.94 12.40 -3.46
CA ARG A 92 12.36 12.19 -4.84
C ARG A 92 11.65 10.98 -5.46
N THR A 93 11.56 9.87 -4.76
CA THR A 93 10.84 8.68 -5.26
C THR A 93 9.36 8.98 -5.48
N ALA A 94 8.71 9.69 -4.56
CA ALA A 94 7.30 10.04 -4.70
C ALA A 94 7.04 11.04 -5.84
N VAL A 95 7.92 12.01 -6.05
CA VAL A 95 7.71 13.11 -7.02
C VAL A 95 8.36 12.78 -8.37
N GLU A 96 9.68 12.58 -8.41
CA GLU A 96 10.42 12.27 -9.66
C GLU A 96 10.01 10.91 -10.21
N GLY A 97 9.84 9.90 -9.32
CA GLY A 97 9.37 8.58 -9.73
C GLY A 97 7.98 8.62 -10.36
N THR A 98 7.06 9.39 -9.76
CA THR A 98 5.72 9.56 -10.35
C THR A 98 5.78 10.31 -11.67
N LEU A 99 6.61 11.36 -11.78
CA LEU A 99 6.80 12.10 -13.03
C LEU A 99 7.31 11.20 -14.15
N ASN A 100 8.34 10.40 -13.89
CA ASN A 100 8.91 9.46 -14.86
C ASN A 100 7.90 8.40 -15.31
N MET A 101 7.06 7.89 -14.39
CA MET A 101 6.04 6.89 -14.73
C MET A 101 4.86 7.50 -15.49
N LEU A 102 4.51 8.77 -15.24
CA LEU A 102 3.52 9.49 -16.03
C LEU A 102 4.04 9.79 -17.45
N ASP A 103 5.32 10.16 -17.59
CA ASP A 103 5.97 10.31 -18.91
C ASP A 103 5.98 9.00 -19.68
N LEU A 104 6.36 7.89 -19.03
CA LEU A 104 6.33 6.55 -19.64
C LEU A 104 4.92 6.19 -20.09
N ALA A 105 3.91 6.38 -19.22
CA ALA A 105 2.52 6.08 -19.55
C ALA A 105 2.03 6.92 -20.74
N ARG A 106 2.41 8.20 -20.81
CA ARG A 106 2.10 9.07 -21.95
C ARG A 106 2.74 8.57 -23.24
N GLU A 107 4.04 8.24 -23.23
CA GLU A 107 4.79 7.78 -24.39
C GLU A 107 4.27 6.42 -24.90
N ALA A 108 3.97 5.49 -23.98
CA ALA A 108 3.40 4.18 -24.30
C ALA A 108 1.89 4.21 -24.60
N LYS A 109 1.21 5.33 -24.37
CA LYS A 109 -0.27 5.43 -24.40
C LYS A 109 -0.93 4.43 -23.43
N ALA A 110 -0.27 4.17 -22.32
CA ALA A 110 -0.69 3.23 -21.30
C ALA A 110 -1.61 3.90 -20.27
N ARG A 111 -2.51 3.11 -19.68
CA ARG A 111 -3.25 3.50 -18.49
C ARG A 111 -2.35 3.39 -17.27
N ILE A 112 -2.45 4.34 -16.32
CA ILE A 112 -1.63 4.31 -15.11
C ILE A 112 -2.47 4.42 -13.85
N LEU A 113 -2.19 3.54 -12.86
CA LEU A 113 -2.66 3.67 -11.48
C LEU A 113 -1.54 4.22 -10.61
N ILE A 114 -1.83 5.32 -9.91
CA ILE A 114 -0.95 5.93 -8.92
C ILE A 114 -1.38 5.51 -7.53
N ALA A 115 -0.51 4.79 -6.83
CA ALA A 115 -0.72 4.44 -5.43
C ALA A 115 -0.46 5.65 -4.53
N SER A 116 -1.55 6.35 -4.16
CA SER A 116 -1.58 7.33 -3.09
C SER A 116 -1.89 6.63 -1.76
N THR A 117 -2.19 7.39 -0.73
CA THR A 117 -2.28 6.93 0.65
C THR A 117 -3.32 7.70 1.44
N SER A 118 -3.85 7.12 2.51
CA SER A 118 -4.64 7.84 3.50
C SER A 118 -3.84 8.90 4.28
N GLU A 119 -2.51 8.88 4.19
CA GLU A 119 -1.65 9.88 4.83
C GLU A 119 -1.83 11.29 4.22
N VAL A 120 -2.36 11.40 2.99
CA VAL A 120 -2.73 12.69 2.37
C VAL A 120 -3.80 13.44 3.18
N TYR A 121 -4.50 12.75 4.06
CA TYR A 121 -5.48 13.35 4.98
C TYR A 121 -4.85 13.89 6.28
N GLY A 122 -3.60 13.54 6.59
CA GLY A 122 -2.89 13.96 7.80
C GLY A 122 -3.56 13.49 9.08
N ASP A 123 -3.65 14.37 10.09
CA ASP A 123 -4.50 14.17 11.28
C ASP A 123 -5.90 14.72 11.00
N PRO A 124 -6.85 13.86 10.59
CA PRO A 124 -8.08 14.31 9.96
C PRO A 124 -9.09 14.87 10.98
N THR A 125 -9.72 15.98 10.63
CA THR A 125 -10.86 16.56 11.36
C THR A 125 -12.20 15.97 10.92
N GLU A 126 -12.25 15.24 9.78
CA GLU A 126 -13.42 14.50 9.30
C GLU A 126 -13.29 13.00 9.59
N HIS A 127 -14.40 12.37 9.98
CA HIS A 127 -14.47 10.93 10.25
C HIS A 127 -15.85 10.37 9.85
N PRO A 128 -15.94 9.32 8.98
CA PRO A 128 -14.85 8.75 8.15
C PRO A 128 -14.31 9.74 7.11
N GLN A 129 -13.07 9.51 6.62
CA GLN A 129 -12.45 10.37 5.62
C GLN A 129 -13.06 10.10 4.23
N ARG A 130 -13.58 11.17 3.61
CA ARG A 130 -14.09 11.19 2.23
C ARG A 130 -13.02 11.71 1.27
N GLU A 131 -13.11 11.36 0.00
CA GLU A 131 -12.15 11.82 -1.01
C GLU A 131 -12.22 13.34 -1.26
N THR A 132 -13.33 13.98 -0.91
CA THR A 132 -13.51 15.45 -0.99
C THR A 132 -12.83 16.22 0.13
N TYR A 133 -12.39 15.53 1.19
CA TYR A 133 -11.65 16.15 2.30
C TYR A 133 -10.20 16.42 1.87
N TRP A 134 -9.75 17.67 1.97
CA TRP A 134 -8.42 18.08 1.52
C TRP A 134 -7.28 17.71 2.47
N GLY A 135 -7.62 17.33 3.68
CA GLY A 135 -6.65 16.89 4.68
C GLY A 135 -6.17 18.01 5.61
N ASN A 136 -5.46 17.58 6.66
CA ASN A 136 -4.80 18.41 7.66
C ASN A 136 -3.40 17.84 7.90
N VAL A 137 -2.48 18.13 6.98
CA VAL A 137 -1.11 17.60 6.97
C VAL A 137 -0.16 18.61 7.59
N ASN A 138 0.78 18.15 8.44
CA ASN A 138 1.90 18.95 8.91
C ASN A 138 3.00 18.96 7.83
N PRO A 139 3.21 20.07 7.08
CA PRO A 139 4.11 20.10 5.93
C PRO A 139 5.59 20.07 6.30
N ILE A 140 5.94 20.26 7.56
CA ILE A 140 7.31 20.26 8.08
C ILE A 140 7.54 19.21 9.18
N GLY A 141 6.54 18.37 9.46
CA GLY A 141 6.64 17.30 10.44
C GLY A 141 7.52 16.13 9.99
N PRO A 142 7.79 15.17 10.89
CA PRO A 142 8.66 14.02 10.60
C PRO A 142 8.10 13.09 9.50
N ARG A 143 6.81 13.21 9.18
CA ARG A 143 6.12 12.42 8.14
C ARG A 143 5.99 13.17 6.81
N ALA A 144 6.29 14.50 6.80
CA ALA A 144 6.07 15.37 5.63
C ALA A 144 6.72 14.87 4.33
N CYS A 145 7.89 14.22 4.42
CA CYS A 145 8.56 13.67 3.24
C CYS A 145 7.72 12.64 2.48
N TYR A 146 6.89 11.89 3.18
CA TYR A 146 5.97 10.92 2.58
C TYR A 146 4.62 11.57 2.24
N ASP A 147 4.03 12.25 3.21
CA ASP A 147 2.67 12.80 3.12
C ASP A 147 2.59 13.85 1.99
N GLU A 148 3.47 14.85 1.99
CA GLU A 148 3.54 15.88 0.95
C GLU A 148 4.07 15.33 -0.38
N GLY A 149 4.99 14.35 -0.35
CA GLY A 149 5.42 13.65 -1.55
C GLY A 149 4.25 12.99 -2.28
N LYS A 150 3.35 12.32 -1.54
CA LYS A 150 2.15 11.68 -2.11
C LYS A 150 1.09 12.69 -2.55
N ARG A 151 0.91 13.81 -1.82
CA ARG A 151 0.04 14.91 -2.24
C ARG A 151 0.52 15.54 -3.55
N CYS A 152 1.83 15.76 -3.68
CA CYS A 152 2.45 16.22 -4.93
C CYS A 152 2.24 15.21 -6.07
N ALA A 153 2.39 13.91 -5.81
CA ALA A 153 2.14 12.86 -6.80
C ALA A 153 0.68 12.86 -7.32
N GLU A 154 -0.32 13.08 -6.45
CA GLU A 154 -1.72 13.26 -6.88
C GLU A 154 -1.88 14.51 -7.77
N SER A 155 -1.24 15.63 -7.41
CA SER A 155 -1.28 16.87 -8.19
C SER A 155 -0.64 16.68 -9.58
N LEU A 156 0.50 15.99 -9.66
CA LEU A 156 1.13 15.62 -10.93
C LEU A 156 0.19 14.75 -11.79
N ALA A 157 -0.43 13.73 -11.19
CA ALA A 157 -1.35 12.83 -11.86
C ALA A 157 -2.52 13.59 -12.51
N VAL A 158 -3.16 14.49 -11.77
CA VAL A 158 -4.24 15.37 -12.27
C VAL A 158 -3.72 16.28 -13.40
N SER A 159 -2.52 16.84 -13.26
CA SER A 159 -1.91 17.72 -14.26
C SER A 159 -1.54 17.01 -15.56
N TYR A 160 -1.36 15.69 -15.55
CA TYR A 160 -1.12 14.89 -16.76
C TYR A 160 -2.41 14.40 -17.43
N ALA A 161 -3.47 14.19 -16.67
CA ALA A 161 -4.69 13.56 -17.18
C ALA A 161 -5.36 14.38 -18.29
N MET A 162 -5.53 15.68 -18.12
CA MET A 162 -6.24 16.52 -19.08
C MET A 162 -5.35 17.00 -20.25
N PRO A 163 -4.21 17.69 -20.02
CA PRO A 163 -3.42 18.26 -21.13
C PRO A 163 -2.79 17.20 -22.03
N TYR A 164 -2.45 16.05 -21.48
CA TYR A 164 -1.73 14.99 -22.21
C TYR A 164 -2.59 13.76 -22.51
N ALA A 165 -3.87 13.78 -22.14
CA ALA A 165 -4.83 12.69 -22.32
C ALA A 165 -4.34 11.33 -21.75
N VAL A 166 -3.56 11.36 -20.67
CA VAL A 166 -3.14 10.13 -19.97
C VAL A 166 -4.30 9.58 -19.15
N GLU A 167 -4.63 8.32 -19.32
CA GLU A 167 -5.64 7.65 -18.53
C GLU A 167 -5.13 7.33 -17.12
N VAL A 168 -5.27 8.28 -16.20
CA VAL A 168 -4.80 8.13 -14.81
C VAL A 168 -5.91 7.63 -13.90
N ARG A 169 -5.54 6.77 -12.95
CA ARG A 169 -6.34 6.38 -11.79
C ARG A 169 -5.55 6.66 -10.53
N ILE A 170 -6.17 7.26 -9.52
CA ILE A 170 -5.55 7.53 -8.22
C ILE A 170 -6.25 6.71 -7.16
N VAL A 171 -5.49 5.92 -6.40
CA VAL A 171 -6.01 5.16 -5.27
C VAL A 171 -5.42 5.68 -3.96
N ARG A 172 -6.24 6.06 -2.99
CA ARG A 172 -5.83 6.37 -1.62
C ARG A 172 -5.96 5.11 -0.77
N ILE A 173 -4.82 4.50 -0.49
CA ILE A 173 -4.71 3.24 0.23
C ILE A 173 -4.77 3.50 1.73
N PHE A 174 -5.70 2.84 2.42
CA PHE A 174 -5.76 2.79 3.87
C PHE A 174 -4.96 1.62 4.42
N ASN A 175 -4.82 1.53 5.76
CA ASN A 175 -3.99 0.51 6.39
C ASN A 175 -4.29 -0.89 5.84
N THR A 176 -3.26 -1.50 5.30
CA THR A 176 -3.35 -2.82 4.67
C THR A 176 -2.36 -3.76 5.33
N TYR A 177 -2.74 -5.03 5.48
CA TYR A 177 -1.94 -6.08 6.09
C TYR A 177 -2.07 -7.39 5.31
N GLY A 178 -1.13 -8.30 5.51
CA GLY A 178 -1.13 -9.61 4.87
C GLY A 178 0.25 -10.25 4.82
N PRO A 179 0.36 -11.44 4.23
CA PRO A 179 1.63 -12.10 3.94
C PRO A 179 2.60 -11.20 3.16
N ARG A 180 3.90 -11.46 3.27
CA ARG A 180 4.97 -10.69 2.62
C ARG A 180 5.15 -9.24 3.10
N MET A 181 4.43 -8.79 4.16
CA MET A 181 4.83 -7.57 4.85
C MET A 181 6.25 -7.72 5.39
N HIS A 182 7.01 -6.62 5.40
CA HIS A 182 8.34 -6.63 5.98
C HIS A 182 8.26 -6.83 7.50
N GLU A 183 9.09 -7.70 8.06
CA GLU A 183 9.08 -8.00 9.51
C GLU A 183 9.39 -6.76 10.37
N ASN A 184 10.31 -5.91 9.87
CA ASN A 184 10.67 -4.64 10.49
C ASN A 184 9.94 -3.46 9.82
N ASP A 185 8.67 -3.62 9.48
CA ASP A 185 7.87 -2.58 8.83
C ASP A 185 7.49 -1.44 9.78
N GLY A 186 7.46 -1.71 11.08
CA GLY A 186 7.14 -0.72 12.11
C GLY A 186 5.65 -0.39 12.26
N ARG A 187 4.79 -0.91 11.38
CA ARG A 187 3.34 -0.78 11.53
C ARG A 187 2.78 -1.78 12.54
N VAL A 188 1.65 -1.45 13.16
CA VAL A 188 1.10 -2.18 14.31
C VAL A 188 0.91 -3.67 14.07
N VAL A 189 0.40 -4.08 12.89
CA VAL A 189 0.16 -5.51 12.60
C VAL A 189 1.47 -6.28 12.55
N SER A 190 2.48 -5.81 11.78
CA SER A 190 3.78 -6.49 11.70
C SER A 190 4.48 -6.54 13.06
N ASN A 191 4.44 -5.44 13.83
CA ASN A 191 5.04 -5.40 15.16
C ASN A 191 4.41 -6.45 16.09
N PHE A 192 3.08 -6.50 16.18
CA PHE A 192 2.39 -7.46 17.05
C PHE A 192 2.63 -8.90 16.62
N VAL A 193 2.62 -9.17 15.31
CA VAL A 193 2.88 -10.52 14.80
C VAL A 193 4.30 -10.98 15.15
N VAL A 194 5.32 -10.13 14.91
CA VAL A 194 6.72 -10.48 15.22
C VAL A 194 6.92 -10.66 16.74
N GLN A 195 6.42 -9.72 17.54
CA GLN A 195 6.50 -9.79 18.99
C GLN A 195 5.81 -11.04 19.55
N ALA A 196 4.60 -11.35 19.07
CA ALA A 196 3.87 -12.53 19.50
C ALA A 196 4.59 -13.84 19.14
N LEU A 197 5.17 -13.92 17.94
CA LEU A 197 5.91 -15.12 17.48
C LEU A 197 7.24 -15.32 18.20
N ARG A 198 7.93 -14.22 18.56
CA ARG A 198 9.19 -14.28 19.32
C ARG A 198 9.02 -14.42 20.82
N GLY A 199 7.79 -14.37 21.33
CA GLY A 199 7.54 -14.39 22.78
C GLY A 199 7.92 -13.06 23.47
N GLU A 200 8.11 -11.99 22.70
CA GLU A 200 8.38 -10.64 23.20
C GLU A 200 7.08 -9.95 23.63
N PRO A 201 7.11 -8.99 24.57
CA PRO A 201 5.90 -8.25 24.94
C PRO A 201 5.30 -7.49 23.76
N LEU A 202 3.97 -7.53 23.59
CA LEU A 202 3.26 -6.75 22.58
C LEU A 202 3.14 -5.31 23.08
N THR A 203 3.75 -4.38 22.33
CA THR A 203 3.81 -2.96 22.72
C THR A 203 2.63 -2.19 22.19
N VAL A 204 1.69 -1.83 23.06
CA VAL A 204 0.56 -0.96 22.76
C VAL A 204 0.91 0.46 23.16
N TYR A 205 0.88 1.38 22.20
CA TYR A 205 1.13 2.79 22.44
C TYR A 205 -0.12 3.47 22.98
N GLY A 206 0.03 4.32 24.02
CA GLY A 206 -1.07 4.97 24.71
C GLY A 206 -1.94 3.97 25.51
N ASP A 207 -3.24 4.25 25.57
CA ASP A 207 -4.23 3.38 26.25
C ASP A 207 -4.76 2.24 25.36
N GLY A 208 -4.40 2.24 24.07
CA GLY A 208 -4.83 1.25 23.10
C GLY A 208 -6.26 1.42 22.59
N GLN A 209 -6.98 2.48 23.00
CA GLN A 209 -8.35 2.75 22.56
C GLN A 209 -8.44 3.45 21.22
N GLN A 210 -7.30 3.95 20.69
CA GLN A 210 -7.25 4.49 19.34
C GLN A 210 -7.64 3.42 18.32
N THR A 211 -8.50 3.80 17.37
CA THR A 211 -9.03 2.88 16.37
C THR A 211 -8.24 2.94 15.07
N ARG A 212 -8.14 1.81 14.40
CA ARG A 212 -7.63 1.67 13.04
C ARG A 212 -8.54 0.71 12.26
N SER A 213 -8.54 0.87 10.96
CA SER A 213 -9.21 -0.06 10.06
C SER A 213 -8.20 -0.79 9.21
N PHE A 214 -8.35 -2.10 9.07
CA PHE A 214 -7.35 -2.95 8.41
C PHE A 214 -7.97 -3.69 7.23
N CYS A 215 -7.42 -3.46 6.03
CA CYS A 215 -7.82 -4.14 4.80
C CYS A 215 -6.82 -5.27 4.49
N TYR A 216 -7.31 -6.44 4.14
CA TYR A 216 -6.44 -7.53 3.73
C TYR A 216 -5.91 -7.31 2.32
N ALA A 217 -4.66 -7.72 2.07
CA ALA A 217 -3.96 -7.44 0.82
C ALA A 217 -4.72 -7.86 -0.44
N THR A 218 -5.34 -9.05 -0.45
CA THR A 218 -6.05 -9.55 -1.64
C THR A 218 -7.31 -8.74 -1.96
N ASP A 219 -8.01 -8.23 -0.95
CA ASP A 219 -9.17 -7.35 -1.15
C ASP A 219 -8.73 -6.02 -1.78
N LEU A 220 -7.60 -5.48 -1.32
CA LEU A 220 -7.04 -4.26 -1.90
C LEU A 220 -6.60 -4.45 -3.34
N ILE A 221 -5.92 -5.56 -3.67
CA ILE A 221 -5.49 -5.89 -5.03
C ILE A 221 -6.69 -6.02 -5.98
N GLU A 222 -7.78 -6.65 -5.53
CA GLU A 222 -9.02 -6.69 -6.30
C GLU A 222 -9.55 -5.28 -6.59
N GLY A 223 -9.48 -4.38 -5.61
CA GLY A 223 -9.84 -2.97 -5.78
C GLY A 223 -8.99 -2.25 -6.82
N PHE A 224 -7.66 -2.48 -6.85
CA PHE A 224 -6.76 -1.91 -7.87
C PHE A 224 -7.16 -2.33 -9.28
N ILE A 225 -7.38 -3.63 -9.48
CA ILE A 225 -7.73 -4.19 -10.78
C ILE A 225 -9.07 -3.62 -11.28
N ARG A 226 -10.08 -3.57 -10.41
CA ARG A 226 -11.36 -2.97 -10.76
C ARG A 226 -11.25 -1.48 -11.06
N LEU A 227 -10.44 -0.73 -10.30
CA LEU A 227 -10.25 0.69 -10.51
C LEU A 227 -9.58 0.98 -11.86
N VAL A 228 -8.55 0.22 -12.22
CA VAL A 228 -7.89 0.35 -13.54
C VAL A 228 -8.84 0.00 -14.67
N ALA A 229 -9.65 -1.04 -14.52
CA ALA A 229 -10.63 -1.46 -15.52
C ALA A 229 -11.84 -0.53 -15.64
N SER A 230 -12.11 0.31 -14.63
CA SER A 230 -13.28 1.19 -14.61
C SER A 230 -13.15 2.36 -15.60
N PRO A 231 -14.26 2.93 -16.09
CA PRO A 231 -14.27 4.14 -16.92
C PRO A 231 -14.04 5.42 -16.10
N HIS A 232 -13.73 5.29 -14.78
CA HIS A 232 -13.56 6.42 -13.88
C HIS A 232 -12.38 7.31 -14.32
N GLY A 233 -12.49 8.61 -14.06
CA GLY A 233 -11.44 9.59 -14.35
C GLY A 233 -10.33 9.61 -13.28
N VAL A 234 -9.66 10.76 -13.21
CA VAL A 234 -8.49 10.99 -12.33
C VAL A 234 -8.85 11.25 -10.86
N ASP A 235 -10.13 11.46 -10.52
CA ASP A 235 -10.51 11.69 -9.13
C ASP A 235 -10.09 10.54 -8.23
N PRO A 236 -9.48 10.79 -7.05
CA PRO A 236 -9.01 9.74 -6.18
C PRO A 236 -10.13 8.85 -5.64
N VAL A 237 -9.83 7.59 -5.38
CA VAL A 237 -10.75 6.60 -4.80
C VAL A 237 -10.11 6.00 -3.55
N ASN A 238 -10.83 6.08 -2.43
CA ASN A 238 -10.42 5.42 -1.18
C ASN A 238 -10.61 3.91 -1.29
N LEU A 239 -9.56 3.14 -1.03
CA LEU A 239 -9.64 1.70 -0.84
C LEU A 239 -9.15 1.32 0.56
N GLY A 240 -9.98 0.61 1.30
CA GLY A 240 -9.72 0.18 2.66
C GLY A 240 -10.92 -0.50 3.28
N ASN A 241 -10.78 -0.91 4.54
CA ASN A 241 -11.86 -1.51 5.31
C ASN A 241 -12.52 -0.45 6.20
N PRO A 242 -13.84 -0.21 6.12
CA PRO A 242 -14.51 0.76 6.99
C PRO A 242 -14.75 0.24 8.42
N ARG A 243 -14.47 -1.05 8.69
CA ARG A 243 -14.60 -1.61 10.04
C ARG A 243 -13.41 -1.21 10.90
N GLU A 244 -13.69 -0.57 12.02
CA GLU A 244 -12.67 -0.17 12.99
C GLU A 244 -12.43 -1.27 14.02
N THR A 245 -11.20 -1.34 14.49
CA THR A 245 -10.71 -2.21 15.56
C THR A 245 -9.79 -1.38 16.44
N THR A 246 -9.91 -1.48 17.76
CA THR A 246 -8.96 -0.81 18.66
C THR A 246 -7.59 -1.48 18.58
N VAL A 247 -6.53 -0.73 18.87
CA VAL A 247 -5.17 -1.29 18.88
C VAL A 247 -5.04 -2.37 19.96
N LEU A 248 -5.72 -2.20 21.10
CA LEU A 248 -5.76 -3.22 22.16
C LEU A 248 -6.45 -4.51 21.68
N GLU A 249 -7.62 -4.40 21.06
CA GLU A 249 -8.33 -5.54 20.47
C GLU A 249 -7.47 -6.29 19.45
N LEU A 250 -6.76 -5.55 18.58
CA LEU A 250 -5.84 -6.15 17.62
C LEU A 250 -4.72 -6.94 18.30
N ALA A 251 -4.14 -6.41 19.40
CA ALA A 251 -3.10 -7.10 20.16
C ALA A 251 -3.62 -8.41 20.77
N GLU A 252 -4.82 -8.38 21.35
CA GLU A 252 -5.46 -9.57 21.92
C GLU A 252 -5.77 -10.64 20.86
N ILE A 253 -6.34 -10.23 19.72
CA ILE A 253 -6.62 -11.14 18.60
C ILE A 253 -5.32 -11.75 18.07
N THR A 254 -4.29 -10.94 17.87
CA THR A 254 -2.98 -11.41 17.37
C THR A 254 -2.37 -12.41 18.35
N LYS A 255 -2.33 -12.09 19.64
CA LYS A 255 -1.84 -12.97 20.70
C LYS A 255 -2.58 -14.32 20.71
N ARG A 256 -3.90 -14.30 20.61
CA ARG A 256 -4.75 -15.50 20.58
C ARG A 256 -4.47 -16.39 19.38
N ILE A 257 -4.41 -15.81 18.17
CA ILE A 257 -4.17 -16.56 16.92
C ILE A 257 -2.75 -17.11 16.88
N ALA A 258 -1.75 -16.32 17.29
CA ALA A 258 -0.36 -16.76 17.39
C ALA A 258 -0.12 -17.82 18.48
N ARG A 259 -1.11 -18.03 19.38
CA ARG A 259 -0.99 -18.87 20.58
C ARG A 259 0.17 -18.41 21.50
N SER A 260 0.40 -17.11 21.54
CA SER A 260 1.50 -16.50 22.29
C SER A 260 1.14 -16.32 23.76
N LYS A 261 2.14 -16.49 24.64
CA LYS A 261 2.05 -16.17 26.06
C LYS A 261 2.57 -14.77 26.40
N SER A 262 2.96 -13.99 25.37
CA SER A 262 3.50 -12.64 25.52
C SER A 262 2.57 -11.75 26.35
N GLU A 263 3.14 -10.87 27.15
CA GLU A 263 2.39 -9.82 27.85
C GLU A 263 2.04 -8.68 26.90
N ILE A 264 0.98 -7.95 27.20
CA ILE A 264 0.66 -6.68 26.51
C ILE A 264 1.17 -5.56 27.44
N VAL A 265 2.12 -4.77 26.93
CA VAL A 265 2.72 -3.65 27.65
C VAL A 265 2.35 -2.32 27.01
N ARG A 266 2.33 -1.25 27.80
CA ARG A 266 2.01 0.11 27.31
C ARG A 266 3.28 0.95 27.14
N ALA A 267 3.30 1.78 26.09
CA ALA A 267 4.36 2.75 25.83
C ALA A 267 3.75 4.12 25.47
N PRO A 268 4.52 5.24 25.60
CA PRO A 268 4.04 6.55 25.20
C PRO A 268 3.69 6.61 23.70
N LEU A 269 2.68 7.41 23.35
CA LEU A 269 2.29 7.63 21.95
C LEU A 269 3.44 8.28 21.16
N PRO A 270 3.72 7.83 19.92
CA PRO A 270 4.63 8.54 19.02
C PRO A 270 4.10 9.93 18.64
N THR A 271 5.02 10.85 18.35
CA THR A 271 4.68 12.19 17.84
C THR A 271 4.00 12.08 16.46
N ASP A 272 2.95 12.89 16.23
CA ASP A 272 2.20 12.98 14.97
C ASP A 272 1.54 11.66 14.51
N ASP A 273 1.23 10.72 15.45
CA ASP A 273 0.42 9.55 15.10
C ASP A 273 -1.07 9.95 15.03
N PRO A 274 -1.74 9.78 13.86
CA PRO A 274 -3.14 10.18 13.72
C PRO A 274 -4.05 9.48 14.72
N THR A 275 -5.00 10.23 15.31
CA THR A 275 -5.90 9.69 16.33
C THR A 275 -6.90 8.70 15.76
N ARG A 276 -7.43 8.93 14.56
CA ARG A 276 -8.43 8.10 13.89
C ARG A 276 -8.18 8.00 12.40
N ARG A 277 -8.38 6.81 11.82
CA ARG A 277 -8.26 6.61 10.38
C ARG A 277 -9.24 5.54 9.89
N LYS A 278 -10.26 6.00 9.15
CA LYS A 278 -11.33 5.16 8.62
C LYS A 278 -11.74 5.65 7.23
N PRO A 279 -11.69 4.82 6.18
CA PRO A 279 -12.15 5.22 4.86
C PRO A 279 -13.67 5.36 4.78
N ASP A 280 -14.16 6.38 4.11
CA ASP A 280 -15.43 6.30 3.42
C ASP A 280 -15.16 5.62 2.07
N ILE A 281 -15.79 4.47 1.83
CA ILE A 281 -15.63 3.69 0.59
C ILE A 281 -16.85 3.79 -0.34
N THR A 282 -17.74 4.73 -0.09
CA THR A 282 -18.97 4.91 -0.90
C THR A 282 -18.67 5.11 -2.38
N ARG A 283 -17.60 5.86 -2.69
CA ARG A 283 -17.16 6.06 -4.08
C ARG A 283 -16.69 4.75 -4.69
N ALA A 284 -15.86 3.98 -4.00
CA ALA A 284 -15.40 2.66 -4.45
C ALA A 284 -16.58 1.71 -4.70
N GLN A 285 -17.55 1.65 -3.81
CA GLN A 285 -18.75 0.82 -3.98
C GLN A 285 -19.53 1.19 -5.24
N LYS A 286 -19.73 2.48 -5.49
CA LYS A 286 -20.46 2.96 -6.67
C LYS A 286 -19.75 2.68 -8.00
N LEU A 287 -18.42 2.81 -8.02
CA LEU A 287 -17.61 2.76 -9.24
C LEU A 287 -17.09 1.36 -9.56
N LEU A 288 -16.92 0.50 -8.56
CA LEU A 288 -16.18 -0.75 -8.65
C LEU A 288 -17.08 -1.97 -8.37
N ASP A 289 -18.30 -1.94 -8.85
CA ASP A 289 -19.22 -3.09 -8.79
C ASP A 289 -19.47 -3.55 -7.33
N ASN A 290 -19.84 -2.60 -6.50
CA ASN A 290 -20.06 -2.78 -5.07
C ASN A 290 -18.84 -3.41 -4.34
N TRP A 291 -17.63 -2.96 -4.72
CA TRP A 291 -16.41 -3.40 -4.08
C TRP A 291 -16.41 -3.10 -2.58
N GLY A 292 -15.93 -4.04 -1.80
CA GLY A 292 -15.67 -3.90 -0.38
C GLY A 292 -14.78 -5.04 0.12
N PRO A 293 -14.14 -4.88 1.29
CA PRO A 293 -13.32 -5.93 1.89
C PRO A 293 -14.17 -7.14 2.26
N ARG A 294 -13.68 -8.33 1.97
CA ARG A 294 -14.36 -9.61 2.17
C ARG A 294 -13.68 -10.50 3.18
N VAL A 295 -12.36 -10.36 3.34
CA VAL A 295 -11.58 -11.20 4.25
C VAL A 295 -11.74 -10.69 5.69
N PRO A 296 -12.28 -11.50 6.62
CA PRO A 296 -12.36 -11.16 8.04
C PRO A 296 -10.97 -10.92 8.63
N LEU A 297 -10.87 -9.99 9.61
CA LEU A 297 -9.59 -9.64 10.23
C LEU A 297 -8.86 -10.86 10.80
N GLU A 298 -9.59 -11.74 11.48
CA GLU A 298 -9.00 -12.95 12.10
C GLU A 298 -8.43 -13.93 11.07
N GLU A 299 -9.13 -14.14 9.95
CA GLU A 299 -8.68 -14.99 8.84
C GLU A 299 -7.41 -14.42 8.20
N GLY A 300 -7.42 -13.12 7.88
CA GLY A 300 -6.24 -12.45 7.31
C GLY A 300 -5.05 -12.43 8.27
N LEU A 301 -5.29 -12.25 9.58
CA LEU A 301 -4.23 -12.34 10.59
C LEU A 301 -3.65 -13.74 10.71
N ALA A 302 -4.47 -14.79 10.65
CA ALA A 302 -3.99 -16.16 10.67
C ALA A 302 -3.03 -16.43 9.49
N ALA A 303 -3.42 -16.07 8.28
CA ALA A 303 -2.57 -16.19 7.10
C ALA A 303 -1.28 -15.35 7.19
N THR A 304 -1.38 -14.15 7.76
CA THR A 304 -0.22 -13.27 7.98
C THR A 304 0.75 -13.88 9.00
N ILE A 305 0.24 -14.39 10.12
CA ILE A 305 1.04 -15.03 11.18
C ILE A 305 1.74 -16.28 10.64
N ASP A 306 1.06 -17.10 9.85
CA ASP A 306 1.64 -18.29 9.24
C ASP A 306 2.78 -17.97 8.26
N ASP A 307 2.62 -16.91 7.45
CA ASP A 307 3.68 -16.42 6.57
C ASP A 307 4.90 -15.94 7.37
N PHE A 308 4.69 -15.12 8.41
CA PHE A 308 5.78 -14.64 9.27
C PHE A 308 6.48 -15.80 9.98
N ARG A 309 5.72 -16.76 10.52
CA ARG A 309 6.29 -17.95 11.17
C ARG A 309 7.24 -18.70 10.25
N LYS A 310 6.83 -18.96 9.02
CA LYS A 310 7.67 -19.62 8.01
C LYS A 310 8.93 -18.82 7.69
N ARG A 311 8.80 -17.51 7.46
CA ARG A 311 9.95 -16.65 7.10
C ARG A 311 10.93 -16.43 8.25
N LEU A 312 10.45 -16.45 9.50
CA LEU A 312 11.27 -16.33 10.70
C LEU A 312 11.87 -17.68 11.17
N GLY A 313 11.46 -18.81 10.57
CA GLY A 313 11.90 -20.13 10.97
C GLY A 313 11.37 -20.59 12.33
N LEU A 314 10.17 -20.13 12.73
CA LEU A 314 9.54 -20.35 14.04
C LEU A 314 8.39 -21.36 13.98
#